data_fb07a4ba32a47a8e391425663375674d
#
_entry.id   fb07a4ba32a47a8e391425663375674d
#
_cell.length_a   1.000
_cell.length_b   1.000
_cell.length_c   1.000
_cell.angle_alpha   90.00
_cell.angle_beta   90.00
_cell.angle_gamma   90.00
#
_symmetry.space_group_name_H-M   'P 1'
#
loop_
_entity.id
_entity.type
_entity.pdbx_description
1 polymer ?
#
loop_
_entity_poly.entity_id
_entity_poly.type
_entity_poly.pdbx_seq_one_letter_code
_entity_poly.pdbx_strand_id
1 'polypeptide(L)'
;MSRTPSDTITWGMMLRKLPTIAKAIPRVVKGMKAANVKDPTQPCGLGWTFEQATLRNPDGLALLQDEVALTYTQANQWANRIAHHLTAQGIRKGDVVAVFIENRPELLVTILAVAKAGAVSALLNTAQTRDTLAHSLNLVAPAAIVVGEELLAVYSAVRERVSIDASRTWFIADQHTFSQPGISPEGFINLMTASLDSPVENPASSQQVFFDDTCFYIYTSGTTGLPKAGVFKHGRWMRSSASFGLIALNMRPDDVVYCTLPLYHATGLCVCWGSAIRGASAFAIRRKFSASQFWRDVRKYRATTLGYVGELCRYLVDQPASSDDRMHSVTKMIGNGLRPGAWGEFKTRFGVVHICELYAASDGNIGFSNILNFDNTIGFSLMKWELVAYDHDTGTPTRNAQGWMTKVGKRVQGLLLAKIDDKAPLDGYTDSQKTAKVVLHDVFEKGDRYFNTGDLLRNIGFGHAQFVDRLGDTYRWKGENVSTTEVENILLQHPHIAEAVAYGVEICNTNGRAGMAAITPAESLATLDFSELLAFARQQMPAYAVPLFLRVKVKMETTGTFKYQKTRLKDEAFDPGKTGDDPVYAWLPGTQTYVRVCEQVLADIHAGKYRY
;
A
#
# COMPACT_ATOMS: atom_id res chain seq x y z
N MET A 1 2.84 -24.24 -26.24
CA MET A 1 3.43 -24.62 -24.94
C MET A 1 4.13 -23.37 -24.36
N SER A 2 3.44 -22.53 -23.64
CA SER A 2 4.05 -21.44 -22.89
C SER A 2 4.77 -22.06 -21.68
N ARG A 3 6.09 -21.96 -21.66
CA ARG A 3 6.88 -22.32 -20.47
C ARG A 3 6.39 -21.45 -19.32
N THR A 4 5.74 -22.05 -18.32
CA THR A 4 5.57 -21.42 -17.00
C THR A 4 6.94 -20.88 -16.57
N PRO A 5 7.07 -19.60 -16.23
CA PRO A 5 8.34 -19.05 -15.74
C PRO A 5 8.80 -19.91 -14.57
N SER A 6 10.07 -20.30 -14.55
CA SER A 6 10.60 -21.10 -13.45
C SER A 6 10.40 -20.32 -12.15
N ASP A 7 9.60 -20.85 -11.24
CA ASP A 7 9.32 -20.25 -9.91
C ASP A 7 10.57 -20.15 -9.02
N THR A 8 11.77 -20.18 -9.60
CA THR A 8 13.02 -20.21 -8.84
C THR A 8 14.12 -19.45 -9.58
N ILE A 9 14.79 -18.58 -8.85
CA ILE A 9 15.99 -17.90 -9.36
C ILE A 9 17.16 -18.89 -9.33
N THR A 10 17.74 -19.16 -10.50
CA THR A 10 18.86 -20.08 -10.68
C THR A 10 20.21 -19.34 -10.70
N TRP A 11 21.30 -20.10 -10.51
CA TRP A 11 22.66 -19.56 -10.68
C TRP A 11 22.87 -18.91 -12.06
N GLY A 12 22.37 -19.53 -13.13
CA GLY A 12 22.47 -18.96 -14.49
C GLY A 12 21.76 -17.62 -14.64
N MET A 13 20.60 -17.44 -13.96
CA MET A 13 19.90 -16.15 -13.93
C MET A 13 20.70 -15.10 -13.16
N MET A 14 21.29 -15.46 -12.02
CA MET A 14 22.13 -14.54 -11.23
C MET A 14 23.39 -14.13 -11.98
N LEU A 15 24.08 -15.06 -12.64
CA LEU A 15 25.26 -14.76 -13.46
C LEU A 15 24.96 -13.75 -14.56
N ARG A 16 23.79 -13.87 -15.22
CA ARG A 16 23.35 -12.87 -16.23
C ARG A 16 23.11 -11.47 -15.64
N LYS A 17 22.88 -11.37 -14.33
CA LYS A 17 22.70 -10.08 -13.63
C LYS A 17 24.00 -9.46 -13.12
N LEU A 18 25.14 -10.14 -13.18
CA LEU A 18 26.44 -9.62 -12.72
C LEU A 18 26.80 -8.24 -13.32
N PRO A 19 26.63 -7.98 -14.63
CA PRO A 19 26.90 -6.63 -15.17
C PRO A 19 25.97 -5.56 -14.56
N THR A 20 24.71 -5.90 -14.31
CA THR A 20 23.74 -5.01 -13.68
C THR A 20 24.12 -4.72 -12.22
N ILE A 21 24.55 -5.77 -11.49
CA ILE A 21 25.01 -5.63 -10.10
C ILE A 21 26.26 -4.73 -10.04
N ALA A 22 27.26 -4.98 -10.90
CA ALA A 22 28.49 -4.20 -10.94
C ALA A 22 28.19 -2.70 -11.20
N LYS A 23 27.35 -2.39 -12.18
CA LYS A 23 26.89 -1.03 -12.47
C LYS A 23 26.09 -0.39 -11.34
N ALA A 24 25.45 -1.18 -10.49
CA ALA A 24 24.66 -0.70 -9.37
C ALA A 24 25.50 -0.35 -8.13
N ILE A 25 26.73 -0.87 -7.97
CA ILE A 25 27.56 -0.69 -6.78
C ILE A 25 27.68 0.78 -6.35
N PRO A 26 28.05 1.76 -7.22
CA PRO A 26 28.19 3.15 -6.80
C PRO A 26 26.89 3.73 -6.22
N ARG A 27 25.76 3.45 -6.88
CA ARG A 27 24.44 3.93 -6.40
C ARG A 27 24.01 3.26 -5.11
N VAL A 28 24.35 1.97 -4.93
CA VAL A 28 24.08 1.23 -3.68
C VAL A 28 24.87 1.87 -2.53
N VAL A 29 26.17 2.13 -2.71
CA VAL A 29 27.01 2.78 -1.70
C VAL A 29 26.47 4.19 -1.36
N LYS A 30 26.10 4.99 -2.37
CA LYS A 30 25.49 6.31 -2.18
C LYS A 30 24.16 6.20 -1.41
N GLY A 31 23.30 5.27 -1.79
CA GLY A 31 22.00 5.05 -1.14
C GLY A 31 22.15 4.57 0.29
N MET A 32 23.06 3.64 0.58
CA MET A 32 23.35 3.16 1.92
C MET A 32 23.87 4.29 2.84
N LYS A 33 24.74 5.16 2.35
CA LYS A 33 25.17 6.34 3.10
C LYS A 33 24.01 7.29 3.40
N ALA A 34 23.14 7.52 2.43
CA ALA A 34 21.95 8.38 2.58
C ALA A 34 20.85 7.78 3.47
N ALA A 35 20.80 6.45 3.58
CA ALA A 35 19.83 5.73 4.41
C ALA A 35 20.18 5.69 5.90
N ASN A 36 21.48 5.77 6.24
CA ASN A 36 21.98 5.57 7.61
C ASN A 36 22.69 6.83 8.09
N VAL A 37 22.09 7.48 9.06
CA VAL A 37 22.72 8.58 9.81
C VAL A 37 23.47 7.94 10.97
N LYS A 38 24.79 8.17 11.04
CA LYS A 38 25.64 7.57 12.07
C LYS A 38 25.60 8.34 13.38
N ASP A 39 25.52 9.67 13.28
CA ASP A 39 25.45 10.55 14.43
C ASP A 39 23.96 10.82 14.76
N PRO A 40 23.47 10.40 15.92
CA PRO A 40 22.07 10.60 16.30
C PRO A 40 21.69 12.08 16.47
N THR A 41 22.68 12.98 16.59
CA THR A 41 22.47 14.43 16.72
C THR A 41 22.56 15.15 15.38
N GLN A 42 22.84 14.45 14.29
CA GLN A 42 22.87 15.03 12.95
C GLN A 42 21.44 15.32 12.46
N PRO A 43 21.15 16.56 12.02
CA PRO A 43 19.89 16.87 11.38
C PRO A 43 19.59 15.95 10.21
N CYS A 44 18.37 15.43 10.14
CA CYS A 44 17.97 14.53 9.07
C CYS A 44 16.43 14.54 8.86
N GLY A 45 15.91 13.59 8.12
CA GLY A 45 14.49 13.42 7.91
C GLY A 45 13.95 14.12 6.67
N LEU A 46 12.61 14.20 6.58
CA LEU A 46 11.92 14.68 5.39
C LEU A 46 12.26 16.14 5.09
N GLY A 47 12.09 17.04 6.07
CA GLY A 47 12.32 18.48 5.90
C GLY A 47 13.74 18.76 5.42
N TRP A 48 14.73 18.27 6.17
CA TRP A 48 16.15 18.42 5.82
C TRP A 48 16.49 17.85 4.44
N THR A 49 15.93 16.66 4.09
CA THR A 49 16.21 16.05 2.77
C THR A 49 15.62 16.88 1.62
N PHE A 50 14.45 17.50 1.84
CA PHE A 50 13.86 18.40 0.85
C PHE A 50 14.69 19.68 0.68
N GLU A 51 15.22 20.25 1.76
CA GLU A 51 16.16 21.38 1.71
C GLU A 51 17.42 21.03 0.90
N GLN A 52 17.98 19.84 1.13
CA GLN A 52 19.13 19.36 0.34
C GLN A 52 18.77 19.12 -1.14
N ALA A 53 17.54 18.72 -1.45
CA ALA A 53 17.08 18.61 -2.83
C ALA A 53 16.92 19.99 -3.47
N THR A 54 16.38 20.96 -2.73
CA THR A 54 16.26 22.35 -3.16
C THR A 54 17.62 22.96 -3.49
N LEU A 55 18.65 22.75 -2.64
CA LEU A 55 20.01 23.22 -2.92
C LEU A 55 20.62 22.61 -4.19
N ARG A 56 20.27 21.36 -4.52
CA ARG A 56 20.79 20.67 -5.71
C ARG A 56 20.09 21.05 -7.01
N ASN A 57 18.81 21.41 -6.94
CA ASN A 57 17.98 21.70 -8.11
C ASN A 57 16.93 22.78 -7.80
N PRO A 58 17.34 24.02 -7.46
CA PRO A 58 16.42 25.05 -6.96
C PRO A 58 15.31 25.41 -7.94
N ASP A 59 15.62 25.52 -9.21
CA ASP A 59 14.69 25.90 -10.27
C ASP A 59 14.01 24.69 -10.94
N GLY A 60 14.42 23.48 -10.59
CA GLY A 60 13.78 22.24 -11.05
C GLY A 60 12.39 22.09 -10.51
N LEU A 61 11.51 21.48 -11.30
CA LEU A 61 10.14 21.20 -10.89
C LEU A 61 10.12 20.17 -9.75
N ALA A 62 9.39 20.50 -8.67
CA ALA A 62 9.21 19.63 -7.51
C ALA A 62 7.83 18.97 -7.51
N LEU A 63 6.76 19.75 -7.72
CA LEU A 63 5.38 19.29 -7.65
C LEU A 63 4.61 19.73 -8.90
N LEU A 64 3.85 18.79 -9.47
CA LEU A 64 3.05 19.00 -10.68
C LEU A 64 1.63 18.44 -10.45
N GLN A 65 0.62 19.25 -10.72
CA GLN A 65 -0.77 18.81 -10.81
C GLN A 65 -1.56 19.76 -11.71
N ASP A 66 -2.20 19.23 -12.72
CA ASP A 66 -3.00 19.99 -13.71
C ASP A 66 -2.19 21.18 -14.28
N GLU A 67 -2.51 22.40 -13.96
CA GLU A 67 -1.78 23.61 -14.39
C GLU A 67 -0.81 24.12 -13.30
N VAL A 68 -0.79 23.47 -12.12
CA VAL A 68 0.12 23.85 -11.03
C VAL A 68 1.47 23.20 -11.26
N ALA A 69 2.50 24.03 -11.29
CA ALA A 69 3.89 23.60 -11.39
C ALA A 69 4.72 24.42 -10.39
N LEU A 70 5.24 23.75 -9.36
CA LEU A 70 6.06 24.37 -8.33
C LEU A 70 7.51 23.91 -8.48
N THR A 71 8.45 24.85 -8.47
CA THR A 71 9.88 24.53 -8.35
C THR A 71 10.21 24.07 -6.92
N TYR A 72 11.39 23.48 -6.75
CA TYR A 72 11.89 23.12 -5.42
C TYR A 72 11.99 24.35 -4.51
N THR A 73 12.46 25.49 -5.03
CA THR A 73 12.51 26.74 -4.27
C THR A 73 11.12 27.19 -3.84
N GLN A 74 10.16 27.22 -4.75
CA GLN A 74 8.78 27.64 -4.44
C GLN A 74 8.11 26.74 -3.41
N ALA A 75 8.19 25.43 -3.59
CA ALA A 75 7.62 24.46 -2.64
C ALA A 75 8.30 24.55 -1.26
N ASN A 76 9.62 24.76 -1.23
CA ASN A 76 10.38 24.93 0.02
C ASN A 76 10.01 26.20 0.75
N GLN A 77 9.95 27.35 0.06
CA GLN A 77 9.55 28.63 0.64
C GLN A 77 8.13 28.59 1.21
N TRP A 78 7.27 27.91 0.51
CA TRP A 78 5.91 27.71 0.93
C TRP A 78 5.80 26.89 2.23
N ALA A 79 6.48 25.75 2.25
CA ALA A 79 6.56 24.93 3.46
C ALA A 79 7.21 25.67 4.62
N ASN A 80 8.21 26.53 4.34
CA ASN A 80 8.86 27.34 5.37
C ASN A 80 7.89 28.34 6.02
N ARG A 81 7.11 29.08 5.22
CA ARG A 81 6.10 30.01 5.74
C ARG A 81 5.12 29.29 6.66
N ILE A 82 4.58 28.14 6.23
CA ILE A 82 3.66 27.35 7.06
C ILE A 82 4.37 26.85 8.32
N ALA A 83 5.60 26.35 8.23
CA ALA A 83 6.34 25.85 9.38
C ALA A 83 6.60 26.94 10.43
N HIS A 84 6.99 28.16 10.00
CA HIS A 84 7.13 29.31 10.88
C HIS A 84 5.80 29.70 11.54
N HIS A 85 4.71 29.72 10.78
CA HIS A 85 3.37 30.00 11.32
C HIS A 85 2.97 28.96 12.36
N LEU A 86 3.10 27.66 12.07
CA LEU A 86 2.80 26.58 13.03
C LEU A 86 3.57 26.76 14.34
N THR A 87 4.87 27.06 14.24
CA THR A 87 5.72 27.28 15.42
C THR A 87 5.29 28.54 16.20
N ALA A 88 4.92 29.63 15.52
CA ALA A 88 4.39 30.84 16.13
C ALA A 88 3.06 30.61 16.84
N GLN A 89 2.22 29.69 16.34
CA GLN A 89 0.99 29.24 16.97
C GLN A 89 1.22 28.22 18.10
N GLY A 90 2.47 27.99 18.50
CA GLY A 90 2.85 27.16 19.62
C GLY A 90 2.90 25.66 19.31
N ILE A 91 2.93 25.25 18.05
CA ILE A 91 3.23 23.86 17.67
C ILE A 91 4.74 23.61 17.89
N ARG A 92 5.05 22.58 18.65
CA ARG A 92 6.40 22.22 19.06
C ARG A 92 6.81 20.87 18.50
N LYS A 93 8.09 20.56 18.61
CA LYS A 93 8.65 19.24 18.27
C LYS A 93 7.88 18.13 18.99
N GLY A 94 7.42 17.15 18.24
CA GLY A 94 6.66 16.00 18.73
C GLY A 94 5.14 16.21 18.82
N ASP A 95 4.65 17.44 18.71
CA ASP A 95 3.20 17.69 18.65
C ASP A 95 2.61 17.06 17.39
N VAL A 96 1.38 16.59 17.50
CA VAL A 96 0.66 15.96 16.39
C VAL A 96 -0.18 16.98 15.65
N VAL A 97 0.00 17.08 14.35
CA VAL A 97 -0.85 17.85 13.45
C VAL A 97 -1.61 16.88 12.56
N ALA A 98 -2.93 16.85 12.70
CA ALA A 98 -3.77 16.04 11.81
C ALA A 98 -3.83 16.70 10.42
N VAL A 99 -3.66 15.88 9.37
CA VAL A 99 -3.71 16.36 7.98
C VAL A 99 -4.82 15.61 7.26
N PHE A 100 -5.86 16.33 6.85
CA PHE A 100 -7.05 15.79 6.21
C PHE A 100 -7.32 16.53 4.89
N ILE A 101 -6.53 16.22 3.87
CA ILE A 101 -6.50 16.89 2.56
C ILE A 101 -6.42 15.80 1.48
N GLU A 102 -7.16 15.94 0.37
CA GLU A 102 -7.01 15.07 -0.81
C GLU A 102 -5.65 15.25 -1.49
N ASN A 103 -5.30 14.33 -2.43
CA ASN A 103 -4.05 14.40 -3.18
C ASN A 103 -3.94 15.69 -3.99
N ARG A 104 -3.14 16.63 -3.51
CA ARG A 104 -2.81 17.90 -4.19
C ARG A 104 -1.53 18.51 -3.63
N PRO A 105 -0.86 19.46 -4.32
CA PRO A 105 0.41 20.03 -3.88
C PRO A 105 0.38 20.56 -2.44
N GLU A 106 -0.72 21.15 -2.02
CA GLU A 106 -0.93 21.71 -0.67
C GLU A 106 -0.82 20.64 0.43
N LEU A 107 -1.27 19.41 0.16
CA LEU A 107 -1.07 18.29 1.07
C LEU A 107 0.42 18.04 1.33
N LEU A 108 1.21 17.96 0.26
CA LEU A 108 2.66 17.66 0.36
C LEU A 108 3.43 18.81 1.01
N VAL A 109 3.07 20.04 0.67
CA VAL A 109 3.67 21.23 1.30
C VAL A 109 3.31 21.32 2.79
N THR A 110 2.08 20.99 3.16
CA THR A 110 1.65 20.93 4.58
C THR A 110 2.44 19.85 5.34
N ILE A 111 2.54 18.65 4.79
CA ILE A 111 3.34 17.56 5.40
C ILE A 111 4.80 17.98 5.56
N LEU A 112 5.37 18.64 4.55
CA LEU A 112 6.74 19.15 4.59
C LEU A 112 6.91 20.21 5.68
N ALA A 113 5.95 21.13 5.82
CA ALA A 113 5.95 22.18 6.84
C ALA A 113 5.88 21.60 8.25
N VAL A 114 4.98 20.63 8.49
CA VAL A 114 4.88 19.93 9.77
C VAL A 114 6.19 19.24 10.13
N ALA A 115 6.82 18.55 9.15
CA ALA A 115 8.11 17.91 9.35
C ALA A 115 9.24 18.91 9.65
N LYS A 116 9.25 20.10 9.02
CA LYS A 116 10.21 21.19 9.30
C LYS A 116 10.00 21.84 10.67
N ALA A 117 8.76 21.91 11.15
CA ALA A 117 8.46 22.33 12.52
C ALA A 117 8.90 21.31 13.58
N GLY A 118 9.30 20.09 13.15
CA GLY A 118 9.64 18.97 14.04
C GLY A 118 8.41 18.27 14.61
N ALA A 119 7.22 18.58 14.10
CA ALA A 119 5.95 17.98 14.51
C ALA A 119 5.64 16.71 13.70
N VAL A 120 4.63 15.97 14.13
CA VAL A 120 4.20 14.68 13.56
C VAL A 120 2.95 14.87 12.71
N SER A 121 2.98 14.46 11.43
CA SER A 121 1.77 14.48 10.60
C SER A 121 0.94 13.23 10.84
N ALA A 122 -0.28 13.37 11.37
CA ALA A 122 -1.27 12.29 11.38
C ALA A 122 -2.06 12.30 10.06
N LEU A 123 -1.76 11.33 9.20
CA LEU A 123 -2.23 11.28 7.81
C LEU A 123 -3.59 10.58 7.73
N LEU A 124 -4.67 11.36 7.74
CA LEU A 124 -6.03 10.82 7.73
C LEU A 124 -6.43 10.31 6.36
N ASN A 125 -7.08 9.15 6.33
CA ASN A 125 -7.70 8.64 5.11
C ASN A 125 -8.90 9.51 4.73
N THR A 126 -8.86 10.11 3.57
CA THR A 126 -9.87 11.06 3.07
C THR A 126 -11.24 10.44 2.79
N ALA A 127 -11.35 9.11 2.79
CA ALA A 127 -12.62 8.39 2.71
C ALA A 127 -13.27 8.14 4.08
N GLN A 128 -12.62 8.49 5.19
CA GLN A 128 -13.20 8.35 6.53
C GLN A 128 -14.27 9.40 6.78
N THR A 129 -15.33 8.98 7.46
CA THR A 129 -16.44 9.83 7.87
C THR A 129 -16.89 9.47 9.29
N ARG A 130 -17.67 10.34 9.92
CA ARG A 130 -18.39 10.07 11.18
C ARG A 130 -17.50 9.39 12.24
N ASP A 131 -17.95 8.23 12.75
CA ASP A 131 -17.29 7.52 13.87
C ASP A 131 -15.86 7.10 13.57
N THR A 132 -15.58 6.68 12.35
CA THR A 132 -14.23 6.27 11.94
C THR A 132 -13.27 7.46 11.91
N LEU A 133 -13.71 8.63 11.44
CA LEU A 133 -12.90 9.84 11.43
C LEU A 133 -12.67 10.36 12.87
N ALA A 134 -13.73 10.44 13.68
CA ALA A 134 -13.62 10.84 15.09
C ALA A 134 -12.69 9.90 15.88
N HIS A 135 -12.81 8.59 15.66
CA HIS A 135 -11.89 7.60 16.26
C HIS A 135 -10.44 7.85 15.87
N SER A 136 -10.16 8.05 14.58
CA SER A 136 -8.80 8.26 14.07
C SER A 136 -8.16 9.53 14.64
N LEU A 137 -8.93 10.61 14.78
CA LEU A 137 -8.48 11.85 15.40
C LEU A 137 -8.22 11.67 16.91
N ASN A 138 -9.16 11.10 17.64
CA ASN A 138 -9.02 10.92 19.09
C ASN A 138 -7.90 9.93 19.45
N LEU A 139 -7.59 8.99 18.57
CA LEU A 139 -6.52 8.00 18.79
C LEU A 139 -5.13 8.66 18.96
N VAL A 140 -4.90 9.78 18.31
CA VAL A 140 -3.59 10.47 18.32
C VAL A 140 -3.63 11.82 19.03
N ALA A 141 -4.81 12.25 19.49
CA ALA A 141 -5.04 13.50 20.22
C ALA A 141 -4.27 14.70 19.62
N PRO A 142 -4.59 15.13 18.39
CA PRO A 142 -3.77 16.12 17.68
C PRO A 142 -3.88 17.49 18.33
N ALA A 143 -2.75 18.20 18.41
CA ALA A 143 -2.67 19.58 18.90
C ALA A 143 -3.29 20.59 17.90
N ALA A 144 -3.38 20.20 16.62
CA ALA A 144 -3.92 21.02 15.54
C ALA A 144 -4.42 20.14 14.39
N ILE A 145 -5.23 20.73 13.50
CA ILE A 145 -5.67 20.08 12.27
C ILE A 145 -5.58 21.02 11.08
N VAL A 146 -5.19 20.47 9.93
CA VAL A 146 -5.28 21.13 8.62
C VAL A 146 -6.24 20.35 7.75
N VAL A 147 -7.34 20.99 7.32
CA VAL A 147 -8.41 20.37 6.53
C VAL A 147 -8.42 20.95 5.13
N GLY A 148 -8.47 20.12 4.10
CA GLY A 148 -8.74 20.57 2.74
C GLY A 148 -10.16 21.11 2.61
N GLU A 149 -10.35 22.18 1.83
CA GLU A 149 -11.67 22.78 1.59
C GLU A 149 -12.71 21.74 1.19
N GLU A 150 -12.31 20.79 0.37
CA GLU A 150 -13.11 19.68 -0.14
C GLU A 150 -13.61 18.70 0.96
N LEU A 151 -13.01 18.75 2.15
CA LEU A 151 -13.33 17.86 3.28
C LEU A 151 -13.90 18.61 4.49
N LEU A 152 -14.12 19.91 4.40
CA LEU A 152 -14.63 20.76 5.50
C LEU A 152 -15.97 20.25 6.05
N ALA A 153 -16.93 19.92 5.17
CA ALA A 153 -18.23 19.41 5.60
C ALA A 153 -18.11 18.07 6.36
N VAL A 154 -17.18 17.20 5.92
CA VAL A 154 -16.93 15.90 6.56
C VAL A 154 -16.32 16.09 7.95
N TYR A 155 -15.34 17.01 8.10
CA TYR A 155 -14.74 17.33 9.39
C TYR A 155 -15.72 18.04 10.32
N SER A 156 -16.49 19.02 9.83
CA SER A 156 -17.48 19.75 10.63
C SER A 156 -18.50 18.82 11.30
N ALA A 157 -18.88 17.71 10.63
CA ALA A 157 -19.80 16.72 11.19
C ALA A 157 -19.25 15.96 12.40
N VAL A 158 -17.93 16.03 12.67
CA VAL A 158 -17.28 15.35 13.80
C VAL A 158 -16.55 16.31 14.74
N ARG A 159 -16.50 17.60 14.42
CA ARG A 159 -15.69 18.60 15.11
C ARG A 159 -15.93 18.64 16.62
N GLU A 160 -17.18 18.59 17.05
CA GLU A 160 -17.56 18.63 18.48
C GLU A 160 -17.16 17.36 19.25
N ARG A 161 -16.78 16.31 18.55
CA ARG A 161 -16.35 15.02 19.11
C ARG A 161 -14.84 14.91 19.27
N VAL A 162 -14.11 15.97 18.94
CA VAL A 162 -12.64 16.02 18.93
C VAL A 162 -12.18 17.26 19.67
N SER A 163 -11.23 17.11 20.59
CA SER A 163 -10.67 18.22 21.38
C SER A 163 -9.53 18.90 20.62
N ILE A 164 -9.85 19.78 19.68
CA ILE A 164 -8.88 20.64 18.99
C ILE A 164 -9.30 22.09 19.15
N ASP A 165 -8.36 22.95 19.57
CA ASP A 165 -8.61 24.38 19.72
C ASP A 165 -9.02 25.02 18.40
N ALA A 166 -10.04 25.89 18.43
CA ALA A 166 -10.52 26.59 17.23
C ALA A 166 -9.42 27.46 16.58
N SER A 167 -8.51 28.04 17.37
CA SER A 167 -7.36 28.82 16.88
C SER A 167 -6.31 27.96 16.15
N ARG A 168 -6.37 26.62 16.29
CA ARG A 168 -5.50 25.64 15.66
C ARG A 168 -6.25 24.72 14.69
N THR A 169 -7.42 25.16 14.23
CA THR A 169 -8.22 24.51 13.21
C THR A 169 -8.09 25.29 11.91
N TRP A 170 -7.18 24.82 11.06
CA TRP A 170 -6.89 25.46 9.79
C TRP A 170 -7.53 24.74 8.63
N PHE A 171 -7.83 25.49 7.56
CA PHE A 171 -8.15 24.91 6.27
C PHE A 171 -7.22 25.43 5.17
N ILE A 172 -7.16 24.73 4.07
CA ILE A 172 -6.49 25.15 2.84
C ILE A 172 -7.50 25.12 1.70
N ALA A 173 -7.66 26.28 1.04
CA ALA A 173 -8.55 26.42 -0.11
C ALA A 173 -8.12 25.53 -1.29
N ASP A 174 -9.09 25.07 -2.07
CA ASP A 174 -8.89 24.22 -3.26
C ASP A 174 -8.83 25.09 -4.53
N GLN A 175 -7.95 26.09 -4.54
CA GLN A 175 -7.88 27.08 -5.61
C GLN A 175 -6.58 27.04 -6.43
N HIS A 176 -5.66 26.13 -6.13
CA HIS A 176 -4.37 25.95 -6.80
C HIS A 176 -3.49 27.21 -6.93
N THR A 177 -3.86 28.32 -6.27
CA THR A 177 -3.10 29.57 -6.32
C THR A 177 -2.88 30.13 -4.93
N PHE A 178 -1.63 30.50 -4.66
CA PHE A 178 -1.21 31.16 -3.42
C PHE A 178 -1.61 32.65 -3.35
N SER A 179 -2.10 33.19 -4.44
CA SER A 179 -2.23 34.63 -4.66
C SER A 179 -3.62 35.21 -4.35
N GLN A 180 -4.61 34.38 -4.04
CA GLN A 180 -5.95 34.89 -3.68
C GLN A 180 -6.41 34.33 -2.34
N PRO A 181 -6.60 35.19 -1.32
CA PRO A 181 -7.21 34.78 -0.07
C PRO A 181 -8.68 34.43 -0.32
N GLY A 182 -9.01 33.15 -0.28
CA GLY A 182 -10.40 32.70 -0.26
C GLY A 182 -11.11 33.19 1.00
N ILE A 183 -12.44 33.32 0.93
CA ILE A 183 -13.26 33.61 2.12
C ILE A 183 -13.11 32.44 3.07
N SER A 184 -12.65 32.71 4.31
CA SER A 184 -12.56 31.69 5.35
C SER A 184 -13.96 31.25 5.78
N PRO A 185 -14.31 29.96 5.71
CA PRO A 185 -15.54 29.45 6.28
C PRO A 185 -15.59 29.73 7.79
N GLU A 186 -16.80 29.89 8.33
CA GLU A 186 -16.98 30.17 9.75
C GLU A 186 -16.29 29.12 10.63
N GLY A 187 -15.52 29.59 11.59
CA GLY A 187 -14.78 28.75 12.54
C GLY A 187 -13.52 28.07 11.97
N PHE A 188 -13.04 28.48 10.78
CA PHE A 188 -11.78 28.02 10.20
C PHE A 188 -10.86 29.20 9.86
N ILE A 189 -9.56 28.98 9.99
CA ILE A 189 -8.53 29.95 9.61
C ILE A 189 -7.86 29.44 8.32
N ASN A 190 -7.77 30.26 7.29
CA ASN A 190 -7.05 29.91 6.07
C ASN A 190 -5.54 29.88 6.35
N LEU A 191 -4.95 28.68 6.37
CA LEU A 191 -3.54 28.47 6.70
C LEU A 191 -2.61 29.20 5.73
N MET A 192 -2.98 29.26 4.46
CA MET A 192 -2.17 29.94 3.44
C MET A 192 -2.10 31.44 3.67
N THR A 193 -3.27 32.06 3.89
CA THR A 193 -3.35 33.49 4.19
C THR A 193 -2.67 33.81 5.51
N ALA A 194 -2.91 33.00 6.55
CA ALA A 194 -2.34 33.21 7.88
C ALA A 194 -0.81 33.08 7.91
N SER A 195 -0.23 32.32 6.99
CA SER A 195 1.23 32.12 6.89
C SER A 195 1.91 33.04 5.88
N LEU A 196 1.18 33.91 5.16
CA LEU A 196 1.70 34.69 4.03
C LEU A 196 2.88 35.60 4.40
N ASP A 197 2.80 36.24 5.57
CA ASP A 197 3.83 37.17 6.06
C ASP A 197 4.96 36.47 6.86
N SER A 198 4.88 35.13 6.99
CA SER A 198 5.91 34.35 7.68
C SER A 198 7.19 34.26 6.84
N PRO A 199 8.38 34.08 7.49
CA PRO A 199 9.67 33.97 6.79
C PRO A 199 9.71 32.85 5.76
N VAL A 200 10.44 33.05 4.67
CA VAL A 200 10.65 32.06 3.59
C VAL A 200 11.91 31.22 3.77
N GLU A 201 12.79 31.60 4.69
CA GLU A 201 14.00 30.89 5.03
C GLU A 201 13.70 29.59 5.78
N ASN A 202 14.62 28.61 5.68
CA ASN A 202 14.46 27.35 6.40
C ASN A 202 14.38 27.60 7.92
N PRO A 203 13.35 27.09 8.61
CA PRO A 203 13.20 27.30 10.03
C PRO A 203 14.29 26.57 10.83
N ALA A 204 14.77 27.19 11.92
CA ALA A 204 15.76 26.58 12.79
C ALA A 204 15.31 25.22 13.38
N SER A 205 14.01 25.03 13.53
CA SER A 205 13.43 23.75 13.99
C SER A 205 13.75 22.59 13.07
N SER A 206 13.92 22.79 11.76
CA SER A 206 14.29 21.73 10.83
C SER A 206 15.67 21.12 11.13
N GLN A 207 16.57 21.90 11.73
CA GLN A 207 17.91 21.46 12.18
C GLN A 207 17.86 20.66 13.50
N GLN A 208 16.72 20.60 14.16
CA GLN A 208 16.51 19.88 15.42
C GLN A 208 15.70 18.60 15.24
N VAL A 209 15.49 18.18 13.99
CA VAL A 209 14.83 16.91 13.64
C VAL A 209 15.89 15.82 13.45
N PHE A 210 15.73 14.72 14.18
CA PHE A 210 16.72 13.65 14.25
C PHE A 210 16.13 12.32 13.78
N PHE A 211 16.99 11.32 13.65
CA PHE A 211 16.68 10.02 13.06
C PHE A 211 15.55 9.27 13.79
N ASP A 212 15.51 9.34 15.10
CA ASP A 212 14.52 8.62 15.93
C ASP A 212 13.23 9.41 16.19
N ASP A 213 13.16 10.68 15.75
CA ASP A 213 11.94 11.46 15.88
C ASP A 213 10.82 10.89 14.98
N THR A 214 9.58 10.97 15.48
CA THR A 214 8.41 10.53 14.73
C THR A 214 8.10 11.51 13.61
N CYS A 215 7.91 11.00 12.39
CA CYS A 215 7.58 11.77 11.20
C CYS A 215 6.08 11.74 10.91
N PHE A 216 5.50 10.53 10.93
CA PHE A 216 4.10 10.31 10.57
C PHE A 216 3.41 9.34 11.52
N TYR A 217 2.10 9.51 11.63
CA TYR A 217 1.18 8.43 11.97
C TYR A 217 0.44 8.02 10.70
N ILE A 218 0.63 6.76 10.27
CA ILE A 218 -0.02 6.18 9.10
C ILE A 218 -1.06 5.18 9.59
N TYR A 219 -2.32 5.39 9.21
CA TYR A 219 -3.41 4.54 9.67
C TYR A 219 -3.51 3.27 8.83
N THR A 220 -3.68 2.14 9.52
CA THR A 220 -3.91 0.83 8.92
C THR A 220 -5.26 0.28 9.38
N SER A 221 -5.92 -0.53 8.53
CA SER A 221 -7.14 -1.22 8.91
C SER A 221 -6.85 -2.25 10.01
N GLY A 222 -7.48 -2.09 11.16
CA GLY A 222 -7.37 -3.06 12.24
C GLY A 222 -8.21 -4.31 11.95
N THR A 223 -7.81 -5.45 12.51
CA THR A 223 -8.62 -6.70 12.50
C THR A 223 -9.97 -6.53 13.20
N THR A 224 -10.12 -5.51 14.04
CA THR A 224 -11.35 -5.15 14.76
C THR A 224 -12.23 -4.13 14.03
N GLY A 225 -11.91 -3.78 12.78
CA GLY A 225 -12.66 -2.82 11.96
C GLY A 225 -12.26 -1.36 12.13
N LEU A 226 -11.76 -0.93 13.30
CA LEU A 226 -11.33 0.46 13.52
C LEU A 226 -9.84 0.66 13.19
N PRO A 227 -9.44 1.83 12.63
CA PRO A 227 -8.07 2.13 12.29
C PRO A 227 -7.10 2.09 13.48
N LYS A 228 -5.87 1.66 13.21
CA LYS A 228 -4.72 1.75 14.13
C LYS A 228 -3.72 2.75 13.57
N ALA A 229 -3.07 3.54 14.43
CA ALA A 229 -2.03 4.48 14.04
C ALA A 229 -0.66 3.82 14.19
N GLY A 230 -0.02 3.52 13.07
CA GLY A 230 1.35 3.03 13.01
C GLY A 230 2.35 4.18 13.10
N VAL A 231 3.37 4.02 13.93
CA VAL A 231 4.44 5.00 14.08
C VAL A 231 5.44 4.87 12.93
N PHE A 232 5.75 6.00 12.29
CA PHE A 232 6.72 6.06 11.20
C PHE A 232 7.76 7.15 11.48
N LYS A 233 8.97 6.75 11.85
CA LYS A 233 10.05 7.67 12.20
C LYS A 233 10.75 8.29 10.99
N HIS A 234 11.41 9.44 11.19
CA HIS A 234 12.24 10.07 10.17
C HIS A 234 13.33 9.15 9.65
N GLY A 235 13.98 8.36 10.51
CA GLY A 235 14.97 7.37 10.10
C GLY A 235 14.41 6.30 9.17
N ARG A 236 13.19 5.85 9.40
CA ARG A 236 12.50 4.91 8.51
C ARG A 236 12.19 5.54 7.16
N TRP A 237 11.75 6.81 7.15
CA TRP A 237 11.57 7.57 5.91
C TRP A 237 12.89 7.72 5.14
N MET A 238 14.00 8.03 5.83
CA MET A 238 15.33 8.14 5.25
C MET A 238 15.75 6.85 4.54
N ARG A 239 15.59 5.70 5.23
CA ARG A 239 15.90 4.37 4.68
C ARG A 239 15.04 4.04 3.48
N SER A 240 13.71 4.25 3.57
CA SER A 240 12.76 3.99 2.48
C SER A 240 13.09 4.84 1.26
N SER A 241 13.13 6.16 1.39
CA SER A 241 13.39 7.08 0.28
C SER A 241 14.73 6.85 -0.41
N ALA A 242 15.79 6.54 0.36
CA ALA A 242 17.12 6.26 -0.20
C ALA A 242 17.16 4.90 -0.91
N SER A 243 16.58 3.85 -0.31
CA SER A 243 16.54 2.52 -0.91
C SER A 243 15.79 2.51 -2.22
N PHE A 244 14.61 3.14 -2.27
CA PHE A 244 13.80 3.16 -3.47
C PHE A 244 14.28 4.23 -4.48
N GLY A 245 14.53 5.45 -4.04
CA GLY A 245 14.91 6.53 -4.94
C GLY A 245 16.33 6.40 -5.51
N LEU A 246 17.33 6.16 -4.64
CA LEU A 246 18.74 6.11 -5.07
C LEU A 246 19.17 4.72 -5.53
N ILE A 247 18.78 3.66 -4.79
CA ILE A 247 19.27 2.30 -5.09
C ILE A 247 18.41 1.63 -6.15
N ALA A 248 17.09 1.53 -5.95
CA ALA A 248 16.22 0.78 -6.85
C ALA A 248 15.97 1.51 -8.17
N LEU A 249 15.50 2.75 -8.13
CA LEU A 249 15.09 3.53 -9.29
C LEU A 249 16.22 4.37 -9.90
N ASN A 250 17.31 4.64 -9.15
CA ASN A 250 18.39 5.54 -9.57
C ASN A 250 17.86 6.88 -10.09
N MET A 251 17.02 7.54 -9.26
CA MET A 251 16.36 8.79 -9.61
C MET A 251 17.34 9.93 -9.84
N ARG A 252 17.06 10.76 -10.83
CA ARG A 252 17.86 11.89 -11.28
C ARG A 252 16.99 13.15 -11.41
N PRO A 253 17.58 14.36 -11.49
CA PRO A 253 16.82 15.61 -11.58
C PRO A 253 15.89 15.72 -12.81
N ASP A 254 16.21 15.03 -13.89
CA ASP A 254 15.42 14.99 -15.13
C ASP A 254 14.30 13.94 -15.13
N ASP A 255 14.20 13.12 -14.08
CA ASP A 255 13.10 12.17 -13.92
C ASP A 255 11.82 12.87 -13.47
N VAL A 256 10.69 12.26 -13.83
CA VAL A 256 9.35 12.65 -13.36
C VAL A 256 8.64 11.40 -12.84
N VAL A 257 8.27 11.40 -11.57
CA VAL A 257 7.46 10.34 -10.98
C VAL A 257 5.99 10.72 -11.10
N TYR A 258 5.19 9.92 -11.80
CA TYR A 258 3.73 10.09 -11.83
C TYR A 258 3.07 9.12 -10.84
N CYS A 259 2.23 9.67 -9.96
CA CYS A 259 1.60 8.93 -8.87
C CYS A 259 0.13 9.33 -8.72
N THR A 260 -0.76 8.34 -8.73
CA THR A 260 -2.19 8.51 -8.47
C THR A 260 -2.62 7.82 -7.18
N LEU A 261 -1.63 7.29 -6.42
CA LEU A 261 -1.89 6.60 -5.17
C LEU A 261 -2.22 7.59 -4.06
N PRO A 262 -3.05 7.19 -3.07
CA PRO A 262 -3.33 8.02 -1.90
C PRO A 262 -2.04 8.38 -1.14
N LEU A 263 -1.83 9.67 -0.91
CA LEU A 263 -0.62 10.17 -0.24
C LEU A 263 -0.68 10.07 1.29
N TYR A 264 -1.82 9.68 1.86
CA TYR A 264 -1.90 9.30 3.27
C TYR A 264 -1.38 7.87 3.54
N HIS A 265 -0.88 7.16 2.51
CA HIS A 265 -0.25 5.85 2.63
C HIS A 265 1.23 5.88 2.25
N ALA A 266 2.00 4.96 2.85
CA ALA A 266 3.44 4.88 2.70
C ALA A 266 3.91 4.72 1.25
N THR A 267 3.20 3.98 0.39
CA THR A 267 3.62 3.76 -1.01
C THR A 267 3.62 5.07 -1.80
N GLY A 268 2.54 5.85 -1.77
CA GLY A 268 2.49 7.14 -2.45
C GLY A 268 3.47 8.16 -1.84
N LEU A 269 3.45 8.29 -0.51
CA LEU A 269 4.19 9.31 0.20
C LEU A 269 5.69 8.98 0.37
N CYS A 270 6.00 7.83 0.99
CA CYS A 270 7.38 7.52 1.37
C CYS A 270 8.17 6.90 0.22
N VAL A 271 7.53 6.08 -0.62
CA VAL A 271 8.19 5.41 -1.74
C VAL A 271 8.22 6.33 -2.97
N CYS A 272 7.06 6.77 -3.48
CA CYS A 272 7.01 7.54 -4.72
C CYS A 272 7.53 8.96 -4.54
N TRP A 273 6.95 9.75 -3.63
CA TRP A 273 7.41 11.12 -3.38
C TRP A 273 8.81 11.16 -2.75
N GLY A 274 9.10 10.26 -1.79
CA GLY A 274 10.44 10.13 -1.22
C GLY A 274 11.51 9.83 -2.28
N SER A 275 11.19 9.02 -3.31
CA SER A 275 12.09 8.75 -4.43
C SER A 275 12.33 10.01 -5.28
N ALA A 276 11.28 10.80 -5.57
CA ALA A 276 11.39 12.06 -6.28
C ALA A 276 12.30 13.04 -5.53
N ILE A 277 12.09 13.24 -4.23
CA ILE A 277 12.94 14.13 -3.40
C ILE A 277 14.40 13.68 -3.43
N ARG A 278 14.69 12.39 -3.35
CA ARG A 278 16.07 11.87 -3.39
C ARG A 278 16.75 12.13 -4.73
N GLY A 279 15.99 12.07 -5.82
CA GLY A 279 16.46 12.43 -7.16
C GLY A 279 16.61 13.93 -7.38
N ALA A 280 16.00 14.77 -6.55
CA ALA A 280 15.70 16.17 -6.84
C ALA A 280 14.91 16.28 -8.16
N SER A 281 13.97 15.39 -8.39
CA SER A 281 13.16 15.19 -9.60
C SER A 281 11.70 15.59 -9.37
N ALA A 282 10.94 15.77 -10.44
CA ALA A 282 9.55 16.17 -10.36
C ALA A 282 8.65 15.03 -9.82
N PHE A 283 7.63 15.42 -9.08
CA PHE A 283 6.56 14.54 -8.62
C PHE A 283 5.22 15.04 -9.16
N ALA A 284 4.69 14.34 -10.16
CA ALA A 284 3.41 14.63 -10.78
C ALA A 284 2.33 13.78 -10.11
N ILE A 285 1.26 14.42 -9.66
CA ILE A 285 0.17 13.79 -8.93
C ILE A 285 -1.17 14.00 -9.61
N ARG A 286 -2.10 13.14 -9.28
CA ARG A 286 -3.51 13.29 -9.62
C ARG A 286 -4.35 13.10 -8.36
N ARG A 287 -5.45 13.85 -8.25
CA ARG A 287 -6.33 13.79 -7.07
C ARG A 287 -6.92 12.40 -6.88
N LYS A 288 -7.45 11.81 -7.95
CA LYS A 288 -8.03 10.45 -7.95
C LYS A 288 -7.60 9.71 -9.21
N PHE A 289 -7.33 8.42 -9.07
CA PHE A 289 -7.02 7.57 -10.22
C PHE A 289 -8.15 7.58 -11.27
N SER A 290 -7.75 7.58 -12.54
CA SER A 290 -8.65 7.41 -13.68
C SER A 290 -7.91 6.62 -14.77
N ALA A 291 -8.40 5.42 -15.08
CA ALA A 291 -7.77 4.56 -16.08
C ALA A 291 -7.74 5.20 -17.48
N SER A 292 -8.83 5.90 -17.86
CA SER A 292 -8.94 6.57 -19.16
C SER A 292 -8.05 7.82 -19.30
N GLN A 293 -7.69 8.48 -18.19
CA GLN A 293 -6.84 9.67 -18.21
C GLN A 293 -5.37 9.36 -17.94
N PHE A 294 -5.05 8.17 -17.41
CA PHE A 294 -3.74 7.84 -16.90
C PHE A 294 -2.60 8.07 -17.92
N TRP A 295 -2.70 7.47 -19.10
CA TRP A 295 -1.66 7.61 -20.14
C TRP A 295 -1.60 9.01 -20.75
N ARG A 296 -2.72 9.74 -20.75
CA ARG A 296 -2.74 11.15 -21.15
C ARG A 296 -1.93 12.01 -20.17
N ASP A 297 -2.12 11.81 -18.88
CA ASP A 297 -1.34 12.52 -17.84
C ASP A 297 0.13 12.13 -17.89
N VAL A 298 0.44 10.84 -18.06
CA VAL A 298 1.80 10.34 -18.22
C VAL A 298 2.51 11.06 -19.37
N ARG A 299 1.84 11.27 -20.50
CA ARG A 299 2.37 12.05 -21.64
C ARG A 299 2.48 13.54 -21.33
N LYS A 300 1.43 14.14 -20.73
CA LYS A 300 1.40 15.56 -20.33
C LYS A 300 2.61 15.91 -19.47
N TYR A 301 2.89 15.12 -18.46
CA TYR A 301 3.98 15.37 -17.52
C TYR A 301 5.32 14.78 -17.98
N ARG A 302 5.39 14.11 -19.12
CA ARG A 302 6.58 13.39 -19.60
C ARG A 302 7.14 12.44 -18.53
N ALA A 303 6.26 11.72 -17.84
CA ALA A 303 6.64 10.86 -16.75
C ALA A 303 7.63 9.77 -17.20
N THR A 304 8.69 9.58 -16.41
CA THR A 304 9.73 8.55 -16.64
C THR A 304 9.54 7.35 -15.69
N THR A 305 8.83 7.58 -14.61
CA THR A 305 8.61 6.61 -13.52
C THR A 305 7.15 6.62 -13.10
N LEU A 306 6.57 5.44 -12.89
CA LEU A 306 5.21 5.27 -12.38
C LEU A 306 5.21 4.75 -10.94
N GLY A 307 4.35 5.34 -10.09
CA GLY A 307 3.92 4.74 -8.84
C GLY A 307 2.68 3.88 -9.05
N TYR A 308 2.67 2.63 -8.54
CA TYR A 308 1.54 1.74 -8.76
C TYR A 308 1.18 0.88 -7.54
N VAL A 309 -0.04 0.35 -7.57
CA VAL A 309 -0.47 -0.87 -6.88
C VAL A 309 -1.05 -1.82 -7.91
N GLY A 310 -1.00 -3.13 -7.65
CA GLY A 310 -1.35 -4.15 -8.64
C GLY A 310 -2.73 -3.99 -9.24
N GLU A 311 -3.71 -3.56 -8.46
CA GLU A 311 -5.08 -3.33 -8.93
C GLU A 311 -5.18 -2.17 -9.93
N LEU A 312 -4.41 -1.09 -9.72
CA LEU A 312 -4.29 0.00 -10.68
C LEU A 312 -3.74 -0.51 -12.02
N CYS A 313 -2.71 -1.37 -11.96
CA CYS A 313 -2.13 -1.98 -13.16
C CYS A 313 -3.14 -2.84 -13.92
N ARG A 314 -4.00 -3.59 -13.20
CA ARG A 314 -5.08 -4.36 -13.81
C ARG A 314 -6.04 -3.45 -14.58
N TYR A 315 -6.54 -2.37 -13.96
CA TYR A 315 -7.43 -1.42 -14.64
C TYR A 315 -6.81 -0.80 -15.90
N LEU A 316 -5.50 -0.62 -15.93
CA LEU A 316 -4.79 -0.12 -17.12
C LEU A 316 -4.67 -1.18 -18.22
N VAL A 317 -4.42 -2.44 -17.85
CA VAL A 317 -4.35 -3.56 -18.79
C VAL A 317 -5.72 -3.83 -19.41
N ASP A 318 -6.79 -3.71 -18.63
CA ASP A 318 -8.18 -3.92 -19.06
C ASP A 318 -8.68 -2.83 -20.05
N GLN A 319 -7.96 -1.70 -20.19
CA GLN A 319 -8.31 -0.71 -21.21
C GLN A 319 -8.04 -1.27 -22.63
N PRO A 320 -8.87 -0.94 -23.62
CA PRO A 320 -8.63 -1.33 -25.00
C PRO A 320 -7.20 -1.01 -25.46
N ALA A 321 -6.60 -1.90 -26.23
CA ALA A 321 -5.27 -1.66 -26.79
C ALA A 321 -5.30 -0.50 -27.78
N SER A 322 -4.26 0.34 -27.74
CA SER A 322 -4.11 1.52 -28.58
C SER A 322 -2.75 1.56 -29.23
N SER A 323 -2.65 2.17 -30.43
CA SER A 323 -1.36 2.50 -31.06
C SER A 323 -0.49 3.38 -30.18
N ASP A 324 -1.09 4.11 -29.25
CA ASP A 324 -0.43 5.07 -28.36
C ASP A 324 0.09 4.43 -27.06
N ASP A 325 -0.14 3.14 -26.84
CA ASP A 325 0.23 2.44 -25.61
C ASP A 325 1.74 2.55 -25.27
N ARG A 326 2.57 2.77 -26.30
CA ARG A 326 4.03 2.97 -26.15
C ARG A 326 4.49 4.40 -26.36
N MET A 327 3.57 5.34 -26.64
CA MET A 327 3.91 6.73 -26.88
C MET A 327 4.10 7.52 -25.57
N HIS A 328 5.11 7.14 -24.79
CA HIS A 328 5.45 7.76 -23.51
C HIS A 328 6.93 7.55 -23.14
N SER A 329 7.40 8.30 -22.14
CA SER A 329 8.80 8.26 -21.67
C SER A 329 9.04 7.30 -20.49
N VAL A 330 8.04 6.53 -20.07
CA VAL A 330 8.15 5.65 -18.89
C VAL A 330 9.10 4.49 -19.18
N THR A 331 10.14 4.37 -18.35
CA THR A 331 11.10 3.28 -18.40
C THR A 331 11.09 2.42 -17.13
N LYS A 332 10.57 2.95 -16.03
CA LYS A 332 10.60 2.32 -14.70
C LYS A 332 9.27 2.52 -13.98
N MET A 333 8.93 1.56 -13.14
CA MET A 333 7.77 1.67 -12.24
C MET A 333 8.09 1.04 -10.88
N ILE A 334 7.45 1.55 -9.84
CA ILE A 334 7.63 1.09 -8.47
C ILE A 334 6.29 0.96 -7.75
N GLY A 335 6.11 -0.15 -7.07
CA GLY A 335 4.88 -0.41 -6.32
C GLY A 335 4.82 -1.82 -5.77
N ASN A 336 3.63 -2.26 -5.45
CA ASN A 336 3.39 -3.57 -4.83
C ASN A 336 2.11 -4.23 -5.36
N GLY A 337 2.08 -5.56 -5.31
CA GLY A 337 0.91 -6.35 -5.64
C GLY A 337 0.69 -6.59 -7.13
N LEU A 338 1.73 -6.46 -7.96
CA LEU A 338 1.63 -6.69 -9.40
C LEU A 338 1.45 -8.19 -9.69
N ARG A 339 0.34 -8.54 -10.32
CA ARG A 339 0.03 -9.93 -10.69
C ARG A 339 0.85 -10.39 -11.89
N PRO A 340 1.17 -11.71 -12.02
CA PRO A 340 2.01 -12.23 -13.10
C PRO A 340 1.54 -11.87 -14.51
N GLY A 341 0.23 -11.91 -14.78
CA GLY A 341 -0.35 -11.52 -16.06
C GLY A 341 -0.08 -10.05 -16.41
N ALA A 342 -0.36 -9.14 -15.47
CA ALA A 342 -0.10 -7.72 -15.65
C ALA A 342 1.39 -7.40 -15.82
N TRP A 343 2.28 -8.19 -15.18
CA TRP A 343 3.73 -8.05 -15.35
C TRP A 343 4.17 -8.20 -16.80
N GLY A 344 3.66 -9.25 -17.48
CA GLY A 344 3.90 -9.48 -18.89
C GLY A 344 3.40 -8.34 -19.77
N GLU A 345 2.16 -7.89 -19.56
CA GLU A 345 1.53 -6.82 -20.32
C GLU A 345 2.29 -5.48 -20.19
N PHE A 346 2.72 -5.10 -18.99
CA PHE A 346 3.51 -3.87 -18.81
C PHE A 346 4.82 -3.90 -19.59
N LYS A 347 5.46 -5.05 -19.75
CA LYS A 347 6.67 -5.21 -20.56
C LYS A 347 6.38 -5.25 -22.05
N THR A 348 5.37 -6.01 -22.47
CA THR A 348 5.11 -6.28 -23.89
C THR A 348 4.22 -5.20 -24.52
N ARG A 349 3.11 -4.82 -23.90
CA ARG A 349 2.16 -3.84 -24.41
C ARG A 349 2.65 -2.41 -24.19
N PHE A 350 2.98 -2.06 -22.95
CA PHE A 350 3.39 -0.69 -22.61
C PHE A 350 4.89 -0.43 -22.73
N GLY A 351 5.74 -1.46 -22.85
CA GLY A 351 7.18 -1.28 -23.03
C GLY A 351 7.94 -0.83 -21.78
N VAL A 352 7.37 -0.99 -20.59
CA VAL A 352 8.03 -0.66 -19.33
C VAL A 352 9.06 -1.74 -18.98
N VAL A 353 10.34 -1.41 -19.06
CA VAL A 353 11.43 -2.40 -18.97
C VAL A 353 11.89 -2.69 -17.53
N HIS A 354 11.74 -1.73 -16.61
CA HIS A 354 12.18 -1.87 -15.23
C HIS A 354 10.99 -1.83 -14.26
N ILE A 355 10.67 -2.98 -13.68
CA ILE A 355 9.58 -3.13 -12.71
C ILE A 355 10.18 -3.43 -11.34
N CYS A 356 10.16 -2.42 -10.47
CA CYS A 356 10.61 -2.54 -9.10
C CYS A 356 9.41 -2.88 -8.19
N GLU A 357 9.06 -4.15 -8.14
CA GLU A 357 8.11 -4.65 -7.15
C GLU A 357 8.71 -4.55 -5.75
N LEU A 358 7.91 -4.17 -4.78
CA LEU A 358 8.31 -4.09 -3.39
C LEU A 358 7.31 -4.80 -2.47
N TYR A 359 7.77 -5.15 -1.29
CA TYR A 359 6.96 -5.54 -0.17
C TYR A 359 7.43 -4.77 1.07
N ALA A 360 6.51 -4.17 1.79
CA ALA A 360 6.77 -3.57 3.10
C ALA A 360 5.47 -3.56 3.92
N ALA A 361 5.58 -3.88 5.21
CA ALA A 361 4.51 -3.67 6.16
C ALA A 361 4.62 -2.24 6.71
N SER A 362 3.54 -1.47 6.66
CA SER A 362 3.54 -0.07 7.16
C SER A 362 3.86 0.03 8.65
N ASP A 363 3.53 -1.00 9.39
CA ASP A 363 3.69 -1.16 10.84
C ASP A 363 4.83 -2.11 11.24
N GLY A 364 5.55 -2.67 10.25
CA GLY A 364 6.65 -3.61 10.46
C GLY A 364 8.04 -3.01 10.25
N ASN A 365 9.06 -3.84 10.44
CA ASN A 365 10.47 -3.47 10.32
C ASN A 365 11.18 -4.12 9.11
N ILE A 366 10.43 -4.67 8.15
CA ILE A 366 10.98 -5.37 7.01
C ILE A 366 10.51 -4.77 5.68
N GLY A 367 11.40 -4.81 4.68
CA GLY A 367 11.09 -4.47 3.32
C GLY A 367 11.87 -5.34 2.34
N PHE A 368 11.23 -5.72 1.25
CA PHE A 368 11.83 -6.37 0.10
C PHE A 368 11.77 -5.44 -1.10
N SER A 369 12.74 -5.55 -2.00
CA SER A 369 12.76 -4.76 -3.22
C SER A 369 13.38 -5.55 -4.38
N ASN A 370 12.70 -5.53 -5.51
CA ASN A 370 13.14 -6.19 -6.75
C ASN A 370 14.12 -5.31 -7.54
N ILE A 371 15.25 -4.99 -6.93
CA ILE A 371 16.30 -4.14 -7.53
C ILE A 371 16.91 -4.79 -8.77
N LEU A 372 16.98 -6.11 -8.81
CA LEU A 372 17.58 -6.87 -9.92
C LEU A 372 16.62 -7.07 -11.09
N ASN A 373 15.38 -6.59 -10.97
CA ASN A 373 14.38 -6.68 -12.04
C ASN A 373 14.19 -8.12 -12.56
N PHE A 374 13.99 -9.08 -11.65
CA PHE A 374 13.46 -10.39 -11.97
C PHE A 374 11.94 -10.33 -12.06
N ASP A 375 11.34 -11.20 -12.85
CA ASP A 375 9.89 -11.25 -12.98
C ASP A 375 9.24 -12.02 -11.82
N ASN A 376 8.02 -11.65 -11.46
CA ASN A 376 7.18 -12.33 -10.47
C ASN A 376 7.82 -12.49 -9.08
N THR A 377 8.52 -11.50 -8.59
CA THR A 377 9.12 -11.51 -7.25
C THR A 377 9.05 -10.13 -6.60
N ILE A 378 8.83 -10.13 -5.28
CA ILE A 378 8.96 -8.91 -4.46
C ILE A 378 10.44 -8.53 -4.23
N GLY A 379 11.38 -9.30 -4.78
CA GLY A 379 12.81 -9.09 -4.62
C GLY A 379 13.38 -9.71 -3.35
N PHE A 380 14.43 -9.10 -2.84
CA PHE A 380 15.15 -9.54 -1.64
C PHE A 380 15.19 -8.46 -0.55
N SER A 381 15.45 -8.87 0.68
CA SER A 381 15.65 -7.99 1.82
C SER A 381 17.09 -8.06 2.33
N LEU A 382 17.62 -6.93 2.78
CA LEU A 382 18.90 -6.86 3.50
C LEU A 382 18.72 -7.07 5.02
N MET A 383 17.48 -7.05 5.50
CA MET A 383 17.13 -7.32 6.89
C MET A 383 17.07 -8.83 7.12
N LYS A 384 17.27 -9.27 8.35
CA LYS A 384 17.17 -10.69 8.71
C LYS A 384 15.69 -11.09 8.79
N TRP A 385 15.34 -12.16 8.09
CA TRP A 385 13.99 -12.73 8.06
C TRP A 385 14.04 -14.24 7.92
N GLU A 386 12.97 -14.89 8.36
CA GLU A 386 12.78 -16.34 8.24
C GLU A 386 11.35 -16.64 7.85
N LEU A 387 11.14 -17.77 7.19
CA LEU A 387 9.83 -18.35 6.96
C LEU A 387 9.65 -19.54 7.89
N VAL A 388 8.57 -19.54 8.66
CA VAL A 388 8.27 -20.60 9.61
C VAL A 388 6.99 -21.34 9.26
N ALA A 389 6.94 -22.62 9.67
CA ALA A 389 5.71 -23.41 9.65
C ALA A 389 4.70 -22.80 10.63
N TYR A 390 3.44 -22.91 10.29
CA TYR A 390 2.33 -22.40 11.10
C TYR A 390 1.20 -23.41 11.13
N ASP A 391 0.45 -23.39 12.19
CA ASP A 391 -0.81 -24.15 12.31
C ASP A 391 -1.87 -23.44 11.47
N HIS A 392 -2.48 -24.17 10.56
CA HIS A 392 -3.39 -23.59 9.57
C HIS A 392 -4.77 -23.25 10.15
N ASP A 393 -5.18 -23.91 11.24
CA ASP A 393 -6.47 -23.68 11.88
C ASP A 393 -6.41 -22.44 12.80
N THR A 394 -5.32 -22.30 13.54
CA THR A 394 -5.13 -21.20 14.48
C THR A 394 -4.33 -20.01 13.89
N GLY A 395 -3.63 -20.22 12.78
CA GLY A 395 -2.71 -19.23 12.22
C GLY A 395 -1.46 -18.97 13.06
N THR A 396 -1.18 -19.81 14.07
CA THR A 396 -0.06 -19.62 14.98
C THR A 396 1.20 -20.33 14.48
N PRO A 397 2.41 -19.73 14.64
CA PRO A 397 3.66 -20.41 14.32
C PRO A 397 3.83 -21.69 15.13
N THR A 398 4.26 -22.79 14.48
CA THR A 398 4.47 -24.07 15.16
C THR A 398 5.86 -24.15 15.78
N ARG A 399 5.95 -24.77 16.96
CA ARG A 399 7.21 -25.00 17.68
C ARG A 399 7.58 -26.48 17.67
N ASN A 400 8.88 -26.78 17.57
CA ASN A 400 9.42 -28.12 17.69
C ASN A 400 9.44 -28.61 19.15
N ALA A 401 9.90 -29.84 19.37
CA ALA A 401 9.99 -30.45 20.71
C ALA A 401 10.91 -29.68 21.70
N GLN A 402 11.84 -28.88 21.19
CA GLN A 402 12.74 -28.03 21.99
C GLN A 402 12.13 -26.65 22.29
N GLY A 403 10.92 -26.36 21.81
CA GLY A 403 10.23 -25.10 22.01
C GLY A 403 10.58 -23.99 20.98
N TRP A 404 11.42 -24.28 19.98
CA TRP A 404 11.79 -23.34 18.93
C TRP A 404 10.86 -23.41 17.72
N MET A 405 10.68 -22.30 17.00
CA MET A 405 9.86 -22.28 15.80
C MET A 405 10.52 -23.07 14.68
N THR A 406 9.69 -23.79 13.89
CA THR A 406 10.14 -24.63 12.80
C THR A 406 10.27 -23.83 11.53
N LYS A 407 11.49 -23.71 10.97
CA LYS A 407 11.73 -23.08 9.67
C LYS A 407 11.22 -23.95 8.54
N VAL A 408 10.68 -23.33 7.49
CA VAL A 408 10.33 -24.05 6.27
C VAL A 408 11.46 -24.01 5.23
N GLY A 409 11.47 -25.00 4.34
CA GLY A 409 12.46 -25.11 3.27
C GLY A 409 12.22 -24.11 2.13
N LYS A 410 13.17 -24.07 1.17
CA LYS A 410 13.00 -23.32 -0.08
C LYS A 410 11.78 -23.84 -0.85
N ARG A 411 11.07 -22.95 -1.52
CA ARG A 411 9.84 -23.21 -2.29
C ARG A 411 8.63 -23.63 -1.45
N VAL A 412 8.78 -23.79 -0.17
CA VAL A 412 7.67 -24.04 0.75
C VAL A 412 7.11 -22.70 1.23
N GLN A 413 5.79 -22.61 1.26
CA GLN A 413 5.09 -21.47 1.85
C GLN A 413 5.32 -21.45 3.36
N GLY A 414 5.55 -20.26 3.91
CA GLY A 414 5.71 -20.07 5.33
C GLY A 414 5.32 -18.67 5.78
N LEU A 415 5.04 -18.54 7.06
CA LEU A 415 4.75 -17.26 7.71
C LEU A 415 6.04 -16.45 7.83
N LEU A 416 6.02 -15.22 7.35
CA LEU A 416 7.16 -14.32 7.40
C LEU A 416 7.35 -13.75 8.80
N LEU A 417 8.53 -14.00 9.36
CA LEU A 417 9.01 -13.38 10.60
C LEU A 417 10.22 -12.49 10.30
N ALA A 418 10.20 -11.26 10.78
CA ALA A 418 11.29 -10.30 10.64
C ALA A 418 12.02 -10.10 11.97
N LYS A 419 13.35 -10.28 12.01
CA LYS A 419 14.14 -10.10 13.24
C LYS A 419 14.08 -8.64 13.70
N ILE A 420 13.85 -8.45 14.99
CA ILE A 420 13.91 -7.14 15.65
C ILE A 420 15.28 -7.03 16.31
N ASP A 421 16.12 -6.13 15.81
CA ASP A 421 17.44 -5.81 16.36
C ASP A 421 17.76 -4.32 16.13
N ASP A 422 18.93 -3.86 16.56
CA ASP A 422 19.35 -2.46 16.44
C ASP A 422 19.46 -1.98 14.98
N LYS A 423 19.65 -2.90 14.03
CA LYS A 423 19.70 -2.57 12.60
C LYS A 423 18.31 -2.45 11.97
N ALA A 424 17.34 -3.15 12.53
CA ALA A 424 15.95 -3.18 12.09
C ALA A 424 15.00 -3.10 13.32
N PRO A 425 14.96 -1.95 14.02
CA PRO A 425 14.05 -1.75 15.14
C PRO A 425 12.60 -1.75 14.64
N LEU A 426 11.68 -2.17 15.51
CA LEU A 426 10.23 -2.09 15.25
C LEU A 426 9.68 -0.82 15.89
N ASP A 427 9.15 0.10 15.09
CA ASP A 427 8.51 1.33 15.58
C ASP A 427 7.14 1.04 16.23
N GLY A 428 6.39 0.08 15.68
CA GLY A 428 5.12 -0.41 16.23
C GLY A 428 3.95 0.56 16.03
N TYR A 429 3.00 0.46 16.95
CA TYR A 429 1.81 1.31 17.00
C TYR A 429 1.88 2.30 18.17
N THR A 430 1.06 3.35 18.14
CA THR A 430 0.84 4.24 19.29
C THR A 430 0.32 3.48 20.51
N ASP A 431 -0.37 2.36 20.29
CA ASP A 431 -0.84 1.43 21.33
C ASP A 431 0.19 0.31 21.56
N SER A 432 0.84 0.34 22.72
CA SER A 432 1.87 -0.65 23.10
C SER A 432 1.34 -2.08 23.23
N GLN A 433 0.08 -2.26 23.62
CA GLN A 433 -0.54 -3.60 23.72
C GLN A 433 -0.74 -4.21 22.33
N LYS A 434 -1.11 -3.38 21.34
CA LYS A 434 -1.21 -3.83 19.95
C LYS A 434 0.16 -4.17 19.37
N THR A 435 1.20 -3.42 19.75
CA THR A 435 2.58 -3.74 19.38
C THR A 435 3.04 -5.06 19.99
N ALA A 436 2.78 -5.29 21.27
CA ALA A 436 3.17 -6.52 21.96
C ALA A 436 2.56 -7.79 21.33
N LYS A 437 1.33 -7.71 20.78
CA LYS A 437 0.65 -8.84 20.13
C LYS A 437 1.33 -9.32 18.84
N VAL A 438 2.10 -8.48 18.18
CA VAL A 438 2.78 -8.81 16.91
C VAL A 438 4.27 -9.13 17.11
N VAL A 439 4.78 -9.03 18.33
CA VAL A 439 6.16 -9.38 18.68
C VAL A 439 6.20 -10.79 19.27
N LEU A 440 6.99 -11.65 18.64
CA LEU A 440 7.25 -13.01 19.11
C LEU A 440 8.60 -13.06 19.81
N HIS A 441 8.65 -13.74 20.93
CA HIS A 441 9.85 -13.91 21.76
C HIS A 441 10.33 -15.37 21.72
N ASP A 442 11.61 -15.58 21.93
CA ASP A 442 12.25 -16.90 22.00
C ASP A 442 11.87 -17.76 20.77
N VAL A 443 12.14 -17.21 19.58
CA VAL A 443 11.74 -17.79 18.31
C VAL A 443 12.67 -18.91 17.88
N PHE A 444 13.98 -18.64 17.77
CA PHE A 444 15.01 -19.61 17.39
C PHE A 444 16.12 -19.74 18.42
N GLU A 445 16.27 -18.76 19.31
CA GLU A 445 17.24 -18.73 20.40
C GLU A 445 16.67 -17.91 21.57
N LYS A 446 17.13 -18.16 22.78
CA LYS A 446 16.67 -17.44 23.98
C LYS A 446 16.96 -15.95 23.86
N GLY A 447 15.92 -15.13 24.07
CA GLY A 447 16.01 -13.66 24.07
C GLY A 447 15.90 -13.03 22.69
N ASP A 448 15.80 -13.79 21.60
CA ASP A 448 15.53 -13.21 20.28
C ASP A 448 14.08 -12.71 20.16
N ARG A 449 13.88 -11.72 19.31
CA ARG A 449 12.57 -11.12 19.05
C ARG A 449 12.32 -11.00 17.55
N TYR A 450 11.11 -11.33 17.15
CA TYR A 450 10.69 -11.23 15.75
C TYR A 450 9.33 -10.57 15.63
N PHE A 451 9.16 -9.76 14.61
CA PHE A 451 7.87 -9.24 14.18
C PHE A 451 7.14 -10.28 13.34
N ASN A 452 5.92 -10.63 13.76
CA ASN A 452 5.00 -11.46 13.00
C ASN A 452 4.24 -10.58 12.01
N THR A 453 4.53 -10.74 10.72
CA THR A 453 3.92 -9.92 9.68
C THR A 453 2.47 -10.31 9.38
N GLY A 454 2.07 -11.54 9.69
CA GLY A 454 0.81 -12.14 9.26
C GLY A 454 0.74 -12.45 7.75
N ASP A 455 1.85 -12.33 7.03
CA ASP A 455 1.92 -12.57 5.59
C ASP A 455 2.66 -13.87 5.27
N LEU A 456 2.17 -14.57 4.27
CA LEU A 456 2.72 -15.83 3.79
C LEU A 456 3.57 -15.59 2.55
N LEU A 457 4.81 -16.02 2.60
CA LEU A 457 5.77 -15.89 1.51
C LEU A 457 6.35 -17.25 1.12
N ARG A 458 6.98 -17.28 -0.05
CA ARG A 458 7.77 -18.40 -0.56
C ARG A 458 9.17 -17.92 -0.92
N ASN A 459 10.20 -18.57 -0.39
CA ASN A 459 11.58 -18.28 -0.77
C ASN A 459 11.92 -18.95 -2.11
N ILE A 460 12.25 -18.15 -3.12
CA ILE A 460 12.51 -18.61 -4.49
C ILE A 460 14.01 -18.66 -4.85
N GLY A 461 14.88 -18.47 -3.86
CA GLY A 461 16.35 -18.55 -4.01
C GLY A 461 17.03 -17.18 -3.95
N PHE A 462 18.31 -17.20 -3.56
CA PHE A 462 19.15 -16.00 -3.43
C PHE A 462 18.54 -14.86 -2.59
N GLY A 463 17.80 -15.20 -1.53
CA GLY A 463 17.13 -14.23 -0.68
C GLY A 463 15.90 -13.55 -1.29
N HIS A 464 15.51 -13.93 -2.50
CA HIS A 464 14.29 -13.42 -3.14
C HIS A 464 13.07 -14.19 -2.66
N ALA A 465 11.95 -13.46 -2.56
CA ALA A 465 10.69 -14.04 -2.14
C ALA A 465 9.55 -13.71 -3.12
N GLN A 466 8.51 -14.53 -3.05
CA GLN A 466 7.20 -14.28 -3.64
C GLN A 466 6.18 -14.12 -2.52
N PHE A 467 5.33 -13.13 -2.65
CA PHE A 467 4.14 -13.01 -1.81
C PHE A 467 3.14 -14.09 -2.23
N VAL A 468 2.60 -14.81 -1.26
CA VAL A 468 1.61 -15.87 -1.51
C VAL A 468 0.22 -15.39 -1.12
N ASP A 469 0.03 -15.03 0.17
CA ASP A 469 -1.25 -14.54 0.68
C ASP A 469 -1.10 -13.93 2.08
N ARG A 470 -2.20 -13.42 2.65
CA ARG A 470 -2.29 -13.09 4.06
C ARG A 470 -2.83 -14.27 4.85
N LEU A 471 -2.28 -14.49 6.03
CA LEU A 471 -2.68 -15.59 6.90
C LEU A 471 -4.19 -15.57 7.23
N GLY A 472 -4.77 -14.38 7.44
CA GLY A 472 -6.21 -14.21 7.70
C GLY A 472 -7.13 -14.30 6.47
N ASP A 473 -6.56 -14.37 5.27
CA ASP A 473 -7.32 -14.47 4.02
C ASP A 473 -7.34 -15.90 3.47
N THR A 474 -6.32 -16.72 3.74
CA THR A 474 -6.34 -18.15 3.40
C THR A 474 -7.49 -18.88 4.11
N TYR A 475 -8.00 -19.92 3.50
CA TYR A 475 -8.99 -20.79 4.13
C TYR A 475 -8.59 -22.27 3.97
N ARG A 476 -9.14 -23.12 4.85
CA ARG A 476 -8.88 -24.56 4.81
C ARG A 476 -10.14 -25.30 4.43
N TRP A 477 -10.03 -26.16 3.42
CA TRP A 477 -11.12 -26.99 2.95
C TRP A 477 -10.66 -28.42 2.72
N LYS A 478 -11.40 -29.39 3.29
CA LYS A 478 -11.09 -30.84 3.19
C LYS A 478 -9.66 -31.20 3.62
N GLY A 479 -9.14 -30.51 4.64
CA GLY A 479 -7.78 -30.73 5.12
C GLY A 479 -6.68 -29.99 4.35
N GLU A 480 -7.00 -29.37 3.22
CA GLU A 480 -6.05 -28.65 2.36
C GLU A 480 -6.18 -27.13 2.52
N ASN A 481 -5.05 -26.45 2.41
CA ASN A 481 -5.01 -24.99 2.44
C ASN A 481 -5.20 -24.40 1.05
N VAL A 482 -6.00 -23.36 0.99
CA VAL A 482 -6.30 -22.63 -0.24
C VAL A 482 -5.83 -21.20 -0.10
N SER A 483 -4.97 -20.77 -1.00
CA SER A 483 -4.60 -19.36 -1.16
C SER A 483 -5.68 -18.64 -1.96
N THR A 484 -6.25 -17.59 -1.38
CA THR A 484 -7.25 -16.79 -2.08
C THR A 484 -6.66 -16.10 -3.30
N THR A 485 -5.41 -15.67 -3.22
CA THR A 485 -4.68 -15.05 -4.34
C THR A 485 -4.47 -16.02 -5.51
N GLU A 486 -4.18 -17.30 -5.24
CA GLU A 486 -4.05 -18.32 -6.32
C GLU A 486 -5.39 -18.55 -7.01
N VAL A 487 -6.49 -18.71 -6.26
CA VAL A 487 -7.84 -18.87 -6.82
C VAL A 487 -8.22 -17.64 -7.67
N GLU A 488 -8.02 -16.44 -7.14
CA GLU A 488 -8.29 -15.18 -7.84
C GLU A 488 -7.51 -15.09 -9.16
N ASN A 489 -6.20 -15.40 -9.14
CA ASN A 489 -5.36 -15.36 -10.32
C ASN A 489 -5.79 -16.37 -11.40
N ILE A 490 -6.31 -17.54 -11.01
CA ILE A 490 -6.82 -18.52 -11.95
C ILE A 490 -8.15 -18.07 -12.55
N LEU A 491 -9.11 -17.63 -11.71
CA LEU A 491 -10.40 -17.16 -12.20
C LEU A 491 -10.26 -15.98 -13.18
N LEU A 492 -9.32 -15.08 -12.94
CA LEU A 492 -9.03 -13.95 -13.81
C LEU A 492 -8.39 -14.32 -15.16
N GLN A 493 -7.97 -15.57 -15.37
CA GLN A 493 -7.54 -16.05 -16.69
C GLN A 493 -8.73 -16.44 -17.57
N HIS A 494 -9.93 -16.57 -17.00
CA HIS A 494 -11.14 -16.84 -17.77
C HIS A 494 -11.60 -15.60 -18.53
N PRO A 495 -11.84 -15.66 -19.87
CA PRO A 495 -12.07 -14.48 -20.70
C PRO A 495 -13.32 -13.66 -20.29
N HIS A 496 -14.29 -14.32 -19.65
CA HIS A 496 -15.54 -13.68 -19.23
C HIS A 496 -15.55 -13.18 -17.77
N ILE A 497 -14.39 -13.18 -17.07
CA ILE A 497 -14.26 -12.66 -15.69
C ILE A 497 -13.34 -11.43 -15.67
N ALA A 498 -13.89 -10.28 -15.29
CA ALA A 498 -13.14 -9.03 -15.11
C ALA A 498 -12.54 -8.89 -13.70
N GLU A 499 -13.27 -9.29 -12.65
CA GLU A 499 -12.80 -9.21 -11.27
C GLU A 499 -13.13 -10.50 -10.53
N ALA A 500 -12.24 -10.92 -9.63
CA ALA A 500 -12.43 -12.06 -8.75
C ALA A 500 -11.84 -11.78 -7.37
N VAL A 501 -12.62 -12.07 -6.33
CA VAL A 501 -12.23 -11.96 -4.92
C VAL A 501 -12.61 -13.25 -4.21
N ALA A 502 -11.63 -14.06 -3.83
CA ALA A 502 -11.84 -15.34 -3.17
C ALA A 502 -11.78 -15.20 -1.64
N TYR A 503 -12.57 -15.99 -0.95
CA TYR A 503 -12.63 -16.06 0.52
C TYR A 503 -13.24 -17.38 0.98
N GLY A 504 -13.02 -17.72 2.25
CA GLY A 504 -13.59 -18.91 2.85
C GLY A 504 -14.92 -18.62 3.57
N VAL A 505 -15.91 -19.50 3.38
CA VAL A 505 -17.22 -19.44 4.04
C VAL A 505 -17.50 -20.74 4.80
N GLU A 506 -18.22 -20.67 5.90
CA GLU A 506 -18.57 -21.82 6.70
C GLU A 506 -19.82 -22.50 6.13
N ILE A 507 -19.80 -23.82 6.03
CA ILE A 507 -20.96 -24.64 5.68
C ILE A 507 -21.35 -25.46 6.92
N CYS A 508 -22.62 -25.50 7.23
CA CYS A 508 -23.13 -26.29 8.37
C CYS A 508 -22.69 -27.76 8.26
N ASN A 509 -22.30 -28.34 9.39
CA ASN A 509 -21.89 -29.74 9.51
C ASN A 509 -20.64 -30.13 8.71
N THR A 510 -19.79 -29.19 8.34
CA THR A 510 -18.49 -29.46 7.69
C THR A 510 -17.34 -28.92 8.53
N ASN A 511 -16.15 -29.51 8.38
CA ASN A 511 -14.92 -29.00 8.98
C ASN A 511 -14.19 -28.09 8.00
N GLY A 512 -13.79 -26.90 8.47
CA GLY A 512 -13.09 -25.90 7.67
C GLY A 512 -14.05 -24.92 6.99
N ARG A 513 -13.49 -24.18 6.02
CA ARG A 513 -14.23 -23.17 5.24
C ARG A 513 -14.17 -23.53 3.76
N ALA A 514 -15.33 -23.59 3.14
CA ALA A 514 -15.43 -23.82 1.70
C ALA A 514 -15.04 -22.56 0.92
N GLY A 515 -14.49 -22.75 -0.27
CA GLY A 515 -14.17 -21.64 -1.17
C GLY A 515 -15.42 -20.96 -1.69
N MET A 516 -15.44 -19.63 -1.60
CA MET A 516 -16.40 -18.76 -2.27
C MET A 516 -15.64 -17.68 -3.03
N ALA A 517 -16.14 -17.31 -4.22
CA ALA A 517 -15.57 -16.21 -4.99
C ALA A 517 -16.69 -15.21 -5.36
N ALA A 518 -16.47 -13.93 -5.04
CA ALA A 518 -17.21 -12.86 -5.70
C ALA A 518 -16.54 -12.59 -7.05
N ILE A 519 -17.32 -12.53 -8.12
CA ILE A 519 -16.84 -12.31 -9.49
C ILE A 519 -17.62 -11.19 -10.15
N THR A 520 -16.94 -10.39 -11.00
CA THR A 520 -17.57 -9.44 -11.90
C THR A 520 -17.40 -9.95 -13.33
N PRO A 521 -18.50 -10.18 -14.09
CA PRO A 521 -18.40 -10.57 -15.49
C PRO A 521 -17.72 -9.47 -16.33
N ALA A 522 -16.96 -9.86 -17.36
CA ALA A 522 -16.28 -8.91 -18.25
C ALA A 522 -17.28 -8.07 -19.08
N GLU A 523 -18.39 -8.65 -19.48
CA GLU A 523 -19.44 -7.96 -20.23
C GLU A 523 -20.74 -7.92 -19.43
N SER A 524 -21.42 -9.05 -19.30
CA SER A 524 -22.68 -9.16 -18.56
C SER A 524 -22.84 -10.57 -17.94
N LEU A 525 -23.75 -10.70 -16.98
CA LEU A 525 -24.08 -12.02 -16.43
C LEU A 525 -24.64 -12.97 -17.49
N ALA A 526 -25.31 -12.45 -18.51
CA ALA A 526 -25.91 -13.27 -19.58
C ALA A 526 -24.87 -13.94 -20.49
N THR A 527 -23.65 -13.41 -20.56
CA THR A 527 -22.54 -13.98 -21.34
C THR A 527 -21.72 -15.02 -20.58
N LEU A 528 -21.99 -15.20 -19.27
CA LEU A 528 -21.22 -16.11 -18.42
C LEU A 528 -21.84 -17.51 -18.41
N ASP A 529 -21.19 -18.47 -19.07
CA ASP A 529 -21.55 -19.90 -18.98
C ASP A 529 -20.93 -20.52 -17.71
N PHE A 530 -21.78 -20.83 -16.74
CA PHE A 530 -21.35 -21.43 -15.48
C PHE A 530 -20.84 -22.86 -15.61
N SER A 531 -21.20 -23.58 -16.66
CA SER A 531 -20.69 -24.92 -16.93
C SER A 531 -19.26 -24.84 -17.48
N GLU A 532 -19.03 -23.91 -18.40
CA GLU A 532 -17.70 -23.63 -18.95
C GLU A 532 -16.77 -23.11 -17.84
N LEU A 533 -17.21 -22.15 -17.02
CA LEU A 533 -16.43 -21.62 -15.91
C LEU A 533 -16.04 -22.71 -14.90
N LEU A 534 -16.97 -23.60 -14.55
CA LEU A 534 -16.69 -24.73 -13.65
C LEU A 534 -15.68 -25.69 -14.27
N ALA A 535 -15.85 -26.04 -15.53
CA ALA A 535 -14.92 -26.92 -16.25
C ALA A 535 -13.51 -26.30 -16.31
N PHE A 536 -13.41 -25.01 -16.64
CA PHE A 536 -12.15 -24.26 -16.63
C PHE A 536 -11.51 -24.29 -15.23
N ALA A 537 -12.24 -23.94 -14.18
CA ALA A 537 -11.73 -23.92 -12.82
C ALA A 537 -11.21 -25.29 -12.37
N ARG A 538 -11.93 -26.37 -12.67
CA ARG A 538 -11.53 -27.76 -12.36
C ARG A 538 -10.32 -28.23 -13.15
N GLN A 539 -10.08 -27.69 -14.32
CA GLN A 539 -8.90 -28.02 -15.13
C GLN A 539 -7.64 -27.31 -14.60
N GLN A 540 -7.79 -26.08 -14.06
CA GLN A 540 -6.67 -25.22 -13.70
C GLN A 540 -6.27 -25.33 -12.23
N MET A 541 -7.14 -25.82 -11.35
CA MET A 541 -6.86 -25.91 -9.91
C MET A 541 -7.32 -27.26 -9.31
N PRO A 542 -6.71 -27.66 -8.17
CA PRO A 542 -7.14 -28.86 -7.45
C PRO A 542 -8.61 -28.75 -7.01
N ALA A 543 -9.31 -29.88 -6.94
CA ALA A 543 -10.74 -29.92 -6.63
C ALA A 543 -11.12 -29.21 -5.31
N TYR A 544 -10.24 -29.25 -4.31
CA TYR A 544 -10.46 -28.56 -3.03
C TYR A 544 -10.33 -27.03 -3.12
N ALA A 545 -9.64 -26.51 -4.13
CA ALA A 545 -9.43 -25.08 -4.34
C ALA A 545 -10.53 -24.45 -5.23
N VAL A 546 -11.27 -25.26 -5.98
CA VAL A 546 -12.40 -24.78 -6.80
C VAL A 546 -13.45 -24.18 -5.87
N PRO A 547 -13.85 -22.90 -6.05
CA PRO A 547 -14.89 -22.30 -5.23
C PRO A 547 -16.20 -23.10 -5.32
N LEU A 548 -16.76 -23.44 -4.16
CA LEU A 548 -18.09 -24.07 -4.12
C LEU A 548 -19.20 -23.06 -4.36
N PHE A 549 -18.96 -21.80 -4.05
CA PHE A 549 -19.95 -20.74 -4.21
C PHE A 549 -19.37 -19.61 -5.07
N LEU A 550 -20.24 -19.03 -5.89
CA LEU A 550 -19.97 -17.80 -6.62
C LEU A 550 -21.03 -16.75 -6.27
N ARG A 551 -20.58 -15.52 -6.04
CA ARG A 551 -21.44 -14.34 -5.95
C ARG A 551 -21.13 -13.44 -7.13
N VAL A 552 -22.12 -13.10 -7.94
CA VAL A 552 -21.91 -12.24 -9.09
C VAL A 552 -22.24 -10.81 -8.69
N LYS A 553 -21.26 -9.91 -8.90
CA LYS A 553 -21.37 -8.48 -8.59
C LYS A 553 -21.17 -7.65 -9.84
N VAL A 554 -21.92 -6.57 -9.95
CA VAL A 554 -21.73 -5.58 -11.03
C VAL A 554 -20.39 -4.83 -10.83
N LYS A 555 -20.01 -4.61 -9.57
CA LYS A 555 -18.77 -3.90 -9.18
C LYS A 555 -18.31 -4.36 -7.81
N MET A 556 -17.01 -4.56 -7.67
CA MET A 556 -16.39 -4.85 -6.37
C MET A 556 -16.19 -3.59 -5.54
N GLU A 557 -16.38 -3.70 -4.23
CA GLU A 557 -16.08 -2.64 -3.28
C GLU A 557 -14.60 -2.68 -2.91
N THR A 558 -13.92 -1.53 -3.08
CA THR A 558 -12.51 -1.39 -2.73
C THR A 558 -12.31 -0.30 -1.68
N THR A 559 -11.23 -0.41 -0.93
CA THR A 559 -10.74 0.67 -0.07
C THR A 559 -10.14 1.80 -0.93
N GLY A 560 -9.87 2.96 -0.33
CA GLY A 560 -9.15 4.03 -1.02
C GLY A 560 -7.75 3.64 -1.53
N THR A 561 -7.21 2.50 -1.06
CA THR A 561 -5.94 1.89 -1.53
C THR A 561 -6.15 0.78 -2.54
N PHE A 562 -7.31 0.69 -3.14
CA PHE A 562 -7.68 -0.33 -4.15
C PHE A 562 -7.61 -1.78 -3.63
N LYS A 563 -7.77 -1.99 -2.30
CA LYS A 563 -7.89 -3.33 -1.73
C LYS A 563 -9.35 -3.70 -1.62
N TYR A 564 -9.70 -4.92 -2.01
CA TYR A 564 -11.06 -5.44 -1.89
C TYR A 564 -11.49 -5.56 -0.42
N GLN A 565 -12.74 -5.21 -0.14
CA GLN A 565 -13.33 -5.29 1.20
C GLN A 565 -13.90 -6.69 1.44
N LYS A 566 -13.03 -7.63 1.87
CA LYS A 566 -13.40 -9.04 2.07
C LYS A 566 -14.28 -9.27 3.31
N THR A 567 -14.26 -8.40 4.32
CA THR A 567 -14.99 -8.61 5.59
C THR A 567 -16.48 -8.75 5.33
N ARG A 568 -17.10 -7.79 4.64
CA ARG A 568 -18.51 -7.83 4.31
C ARG A 568 -18.88 -9.04 3.46
N LEU A 569 -18.05 -9.40 2.49
CA LEU A 569 -18.26 -10.60 1.65
C LEU A 569 -18.26 -11.89 2.49
N LYS A 570 -17.37 -12.00 3.48
CA LYS A 570 -17.30 -13.14 4.40
C LYS A 570 -18.54 -13.22 5.32
N ASP A 571 -19.01 -12.07 5.83
CA ASP A 571 -20.15 -11.99 6.75
C ASP A 571 -21.48 -12.28 6.05
N GLU A 572 -21.64 -11.82 4.81
CA GLU A 572 -22.84 -12.08 3.98
C GLU A 572 -22.82 -13.49 3.40
N ALA A 573 -21.64 -14.08 3.18
CA ALA A 573 -21.41 -15.42 2.67
C ALA A 573 -22.27 -15.75 1.43
N PHE A 574 -22.89 -16.93 1.40
CA PHE A 574 -23.74 -17.41 0.29
C PHE A 574 -25.24 -17.28 0.57
N ASP A 575 -25.63 -16.46 1.55
CA ASP A 575 -27.02 -16.24 1.93
C ASP A 575 -27.68 -15.17 1.03
N PRO A 576 -28.59 -15.53 0.11
CA PRO A 576 -29.28 -14.57 -0.77
C PRO A 576 -30.06 -13.49 -0.01
N GLY A 577 -30.49 -13.76 1.22
CA GLY A 577 -31.18 -12.77 2.07
C GLY A 577 -30.25 -11.65 2.56
N LYS A 578 -28.94 -11.86 2.52
CA LYS A 578 -27.91 -10.88 2.93
C LYS A 578 -27.18 -10.22 1.77
N THR A 579 -27.17 -10.87 0.59
CA THR A 579 -26.39 -10.38 -0.57
C THR A 579 -27.11 -9.32 -1.40
N GLY A 580 -28.35 -8.96 -1.03
CA GLY A 580 -29.14 -7.98 -1.77
C GLY A 580 -29.46 -8.45 -3.19
N ASP A 581 -29.21 -7.60 -4.18
CA ASP A 581 -29.47 -7.93 -5.59
C ASP A 581 -28.37 -8.79 -6.24
N ASP A 582 -27.27 -9.09 -5.54
CA ASP A 582 -26.18 -9.89 -6.08
C ASP A 582 -26.60 -11.37 -6.12
N PRO A 583 -26.73 -12.02 -7.29
CA PRO A 583 -27.08 -13.44 -7.36
C PRO A 583 -25.95 -14.33 -6.87
N VAL A 584 -26.32 -15.37 -6.12
CA VAL A 584 -25.41 -16.38 -5.60
C VAL A 584 -25.66 -17.71 -6.31
N TYR A 585 -24.58 -18.42 -6.59
CA TYR A 585 -24.59 -19.74 -7.23
C TYR A 585 -23.77 -20.72 -6.42
N ALA A 586 -24.14 -22.00 -6.44
CA ALA A 586 -23.46 -23.08 -5.76
C ALA A 586 -23.13 -24.23 -6.72
N TRP A 587 -21.91 -24.76 -6.62
CA TRP A 587 -21.59 -26.05 -7.24
C TRP A 587 -22.04 -27.16 -6.29
N LEU A 588 -23.16 -27.78 -6.61
CA LEU A 588 -23.76 -28.83 -5.82
C LEU A 588 -23.18 -30.21 -6.22
N PRO A 589 -23.05 -31.16 -5.27
CA PRO A 589 -22.64 -32.52 -5.58
C PRO A 589 -23.51 -33.16 -6.68
N GLY A 590 -22.85 -33.72 -7.71
CA GLY A 590 -23.52 -34.34 -8.87
C GLY A 590 -23.85 -33.39 -10.02
N THR A 591 -23.70 -32.07 -9.86
CA THR A 591 -23.90 -31.13 -10.97
C THR A 591 -22.59 -30.85 -11.73
N GLN A 592 -22.72 -30.48 -13.02
CA GLN A 592 -21.62 -30.06 -13.87
C GLN A 592 -21.63 -28.54 -14.14
N THR A 593 -22.40 -27.81 -13.35
CA THR A 593 -22.53 -26.34 -13.45
C THR A 593 -22.80 -25.77 -12.07
N TYR A 594 -22.59 -24.46 -11.93
CA TYR A 594 -23.09 -23.73 -10.79
C TYR A 594 -24.61 -23.49 -10.90
N VAL A 595 -25.34 -23.79 -9.84
CA VAL A 595 -26.79 -23.67 -9.73
C VAL A 595 -27.13 -22.46 -8.87
N ARG A 596 -28.10 -21.66 -9.28
CA ARG A 596 -28.52 -20.48 -8.50
C ARG A 596 -29.02 -20.90 -7.10
N VAL A 597 -28.51 -20.24 -6.07
CA VAL A 597 -28.96 -20.45 -4.68
C VAL A 597 -30.27 -19.69 -4.48
N CYS A 598 -31.37 -20.43 -4.43
CA CYS A 598 -32.68 -19.95 -3.98
C CYS A 598 -32.94 -20.38 -2.52
N GLU A 599 -34.03 -19.92 -1.94
CA GLU A 599 -34.40 -20.27 -0.55
C GLU A 599 -34.40 -21.78 -0.29
N GLN A 600 -34.92 -22.59 -1.23
CA GLN A 600 -34.94 -24.02 -1.13
C GLN A 600 -33.53 -24.63 -1.14
N VAL A 601 -32.65 -24.18 -2.06
CA VAL A 601 -31.27 -24.65 -2.13
C VAL A 601 -30.52 -24.28 -0.86
N LEU A 602 -30.69 -23.05 -0.36
CA LEU A 602 -30.11 -22.59 0.90
C LEU A 602 -30.56 -23.47 2.09
N ALA A 603 -31.86 -23.72 2.19
CA ALA A 603 -32.42 -24.59 3.23
C ALA A 603 -31.84 -26.02 3.16
N ASP A 604 -31.67 -26.56 1.95
CA ASP A 604 -31.10 -27.89 1.72
C ASP A 604 -29.60 -27.95 2.10
N ILE A 605 -28.84 -26.87 1.84
CA ILE A 605 -27.45 -26.74 2.28
C ILE A 605 -27.37 -26.71 3.82
N HIS A 606 -28.20 -25.90 4.46
CA HIS A 606 -28.24 -25.78 5.92
C HIS A 606 -28.70 -27.07 6.60
N ALA A 607 -29.61 -27.81 5.97
CA ALA A 607 -30.05 -29.12 6.45
C ALA A 607 -29.01 -30.24 6.23
N GLY A 608 -27.88 -29.95 5.58
CA GLY A 608 -26.83 -30.95 5.31
C GLY A 608 -27.23 -32.02 4.31
N LYS A 609 -28.18 -31.73 3.41
CA LYS A 609 -28.57 -32.66 2.36
C LYS A 609 -27.49 -32.96 1.34
N TYR A 610 -26.55 -32.03 1.16
CA TYR A 610 -25.43 -32.18 0.26
C TYR A 610 -24.19 -32.63 1.01
N ARG A 611 -23.51 -33.68 0.51
CA ARG A 611 -22.20 -34.14 1.00
C ARG A 611 -21.12 -33.57 0.14
N TYR A 612 -20.51 -32.49 0.59
CA TYR A 612 -19.41 -31.83 -0.11
C TYR A 612 -18.08 -32.55 0.01
#